data_6fb99b1f14c80959b20f98e7820d1aef
#
_entry.id   6fb99b1f14c80959b20f98e7820d1aef
#
_cell.length_a   1.000
_cell.length_b   1.000
_cell.length_c   1.000
_cell.angle_alpha   90.00
_cell.angle_beta   90.00
_cell.angle_gamma   90.00
#
_symmetry.space_group_name_H-M   'P 1'
#
loop_
_entity.id
_entity.type
_entity.pdbx_description
1 polymer ?
#
loop_
_entity_poly.entity_id
_entity_poly.type
_entity_poly.pdbx_seq_one_letter_code
_entity_poly.pdbx_strand_id
1 'polypeptide(L)'
;GDELYEIGNWMKQLYAESLGKNGFGYLPVISQMTQDQHSVLQLYLDGPNDKFYEFYSANYQESNNFIDLTLSNHKQAMLKTLEDEGLPIVRTSDYFVDNKQSIGHQLGYFFTSSILETLLLAHLGGVDPFGQDAVEKQKKYLK
;
A
#
# COMPACT_ATOMS: atom_id res chain seq x y z
N GLY A 1 -12.06 -5.39 0.94
CA GLY A 1 -13.03 -4.95 -0.02
C GLY A 1 -12.47 -3.98 -1.04
N ASP A 2 -13.30 -3.67 -1.97
CA ASP A 2 -12.94 -2.85 -3.13
C ASP A 2 -12.51 -1.44 -2.73
N GLU A 3 -13.04 -0.91 -1.61
CA GLU A 3 -12.69 0.41 -1.10
C GLU A 3 -11.21 0.52 -0.69
N LEU A 4 -10.66 -0.50 -0.02
CA LEU A 4 -9.23 -0.50 0.34
C LEU A 4 -8.33 -0.64 -0.89
N TYR A 5 -8.78 -1.35 -1.91
CA TYR A 5 -8.06 -1.46 -3.16
C TYR A 5 -7.95 -0.10 -3.87
N GLU A 6 -9.02 0.69 -3.89
CA GLU A 6 -9.00 2.04 -4.46
C GLU A 6 -8.12 3.01 -3.66
N ILE A 7 -8.09 2.88 -2.34
CA ILE A 7 -7.15 3.62 -1.48
C ILE A 7 -5.71 3.24 -1.83
N GLY A 8 -5.42 1.96 -2.04
CA GLY A 8 -4.12 1.49 -2.50
C GLY A 8 -3.73 2.07 -3.87
N ASN A 9 -4.65 2.13 -4.82
CA ASN A 9 -4.42 2.76 -6.11
C ASN A 9 -4.10 4.25 -6.00
N TRP A 10 -4.77 4.96 -5.11
CA TRP A 10 -4.46 6.36 -4.81
C TRP A 10 -3.04 6.50 -4.23
N MET A 11 -2.65 5.66 -3.26
CA MET A 11 -1.29 5.66 -2.72
C MET A 11 -0.23 5.36 -3.78
N LYS A 12 -0.51 4.38 -4.64
CA LYS A 12 0.38 4.04 -5.75
C LYS A 12 0.66 5.27 -6.63
N GLN A 13 -0.39 6.02 -6.96
CA GLN A 13 -0.24 7.24 -7.73
C GLN A 13 0.57 8.29 -6.97
N LEU A 14 0.21 8.55 -5.72
CA LEU A 14 0.91 9.53 -4.87
C LEU A 14 2.41 9.25 -4.80
N TYR A 15 2.81 8.03 -4.50
CA TYR A 15 4.21 7.66 -4.38
C TYR A 15 4.95 7.68 -5.71
N ALA A 16 4.36 7.11 -6.76
CA ALA A 16 4.99 7.06 -8.08
C ALA A 16 5.23 8.46 -8.65
N GLU A 17 4.25 9.36 -8.56
CA GLU A 17 4.35 10.73 -9.08
C GLU A 17 5.27 11.61 -8.24
N SER A 18 5.25 11.47 -6.92
CA SER A 18 6.01 12.34 -6.03
C SER A 18 7.46 11.89 -5.84
N LEU A 19 7.72 10.58 -5.79
CA LEU A 19 9.04 10.03 -5.48
C LEU A 19 9.81 9.57 -6.72
N GLY A 20 9.14 9.24 -7.84
CA GLY A 20 9.75 8.69 -9.05
C GLY A 20 10.54 9.70 -9.84
N LYS A 21 11.64 10.25 -9.27
CA LYS A 21 12.42 11.33 -9.85
C LYS A 21 13.92 11.11 -9.65
N ASN A 22 14.71 11.45 -10.66
CA ASN A 22 16.18 11.41 -10.57
C ASN A 22 16.75 10.04 -10.16
N GLY A 23 16.07 8.95 -10.53
CA GLY A 23 16.47 7.59 -10.16
C GLY A 23 16.08 7.17 -8.73
N PHE A 24 15.38 8.03 -8.01
CA PHE A 24 14.79 7.73 -6.70
C PHE A 24 13.35 7.22 -6.87
N GLY A 25 12.83 6.57 -5.83
CA GLY A 25 11.47 6.07 -5.76
C GLY A 25 11.37 4.57 -6.03
N TYR A 26 10.16 4.07 -5.89
CA TYR A 26 9.79 2.67 -6.10
C TYR A 26 8.40 2.59 -6.73
N LEU A 27 8.11 1.46 -7.35
CA LEU A 27 6.80 1.20 -7.93
C LEU A 27 5.95 0.42 -6.92
N PRO A 28 4.93 1.04 -6.31
CA PRO A 28 4.00 0.31 -5.45
C PRO A 28 3.17 -0.68 -6.29
N VAL A 29 3.14 -1.92 -5.86
CA VAL A 29 2.28 -2.96 -6.43
C VAL A 29 1.16 -3.24 -5.44
N ILE A 30 -0.06 -3.01 -5.85
CA ILE A 30 -1.24 -3.22 -5.01
C ILE A 30 -1.73 -4.65 -5.21
N SER A 31 -1.71 -5.42 -4.14
CA SER A 31 -2.18 -6.80 -4.11
C SER A 31 -3.41 -6.93 -3.22
N GLN A 32 -4.41 -7.62 -3.73
CA GLN A 32 -5.63 -7.92 -3.00
C GLN A 32 -5.52 -9.31 -2.34
N MET A 33 -5.52 -9.33 -1.00
CA MET A 33 -5.06 -10.47 -0.19
C MET A 33 -5.59 -11.83 -0.63
N THR A 34 -6.87 -12.04 -0.78
CA THR A 34 -7.35 -13.40 -1.09
C THR A 34 -7.06 -13.83 -2.52
N GLN A 35 -7.15 -12.92 -3.47
CA GLN A 35 -6.93 -13.22 -4.88
C GLN A 35 -5.44 -13.39 -5.18
N ASP A 36 -4.63 -12.45 -4.74
CA ASP A 36 -3.21 -12.37 -5.10
C ASP A 36 -2.33 -13.34 -4.27
N GLN A 37 -2.84 -13.89 -3.17
CA GLN A 37 -2.21 -15.03 -2.50
C GLN A 37 -2.07 -16.25 -3.41
N HIS A 38 -2.96 -16.44 -4.37
CA HIS A 38 -2.88 -17.55 -5.32
C HIS A 38 -2.10 -17.21 -6.59
N SER A 39 -2.00 -15.93 -6.95
CA SER A 39 -1.40 -15.50 -8.20
C SER A 39 0.06 -15.06 -8.08
N VAL A 40 0.42 -14.33 -7.04
CA VAL A 40 1.75 -13.69 -6.94
C VAL A 40 2.56 -14.07 -5.70
N LEU A 41 1.99 -14.80 -4.74
CA LEU A 41 2.69 -15.15 -3.50
C LEU A 41 3.98 -15.94 -3.76
N GLN A 42 4.00 -16.85 -4.74
CA GLN A 42 5.21 -17.58 -5.13
C GLN A 42 6.35 -16.59 -5.49
N LEU A 43 6.05 -15.54 -6.25
CA LEU A 43 7.04 -14.52 -6.61
C LEU A 43 7.50 -13.69 -5.40
N TYR A 44 6.61 -13.48 -4.44
CA TYR A 44 6.94 -12.73 -3.23
C TYR A 44 7.89 -13.51 -2.31
N LEU A 45 7.69 -14.83 -2.19
CA LEU A 45 8.45 -15.69 -1.29
C LEU A 45 9.79 -16.15 -1.90
N ASP A 46 9.80 -16.55 -3.16
CA ASP A 46 10.92 -17.23 -3.80
C ASP A 46 11.52 -16.44 -4.99
N GLY A 47 10.98 -15.28 -5.27
CA GLY A 47 11.49 -14.37 -6.31
C GLY A 47 12.61 -13.45 -5.79
N PRO A 48 13.01 -12.43 -6.58
CA PRO A 48 14.03 -11.48 -6.17
C PRO A 48 13.68 -10.80 -4.83
N ASN A 49 14.62 -10.76 -3.90
CA ASN A 49 14.45 -10.08 -2.61
C ASN A 49 14.73 -8.56 -2.77
N ASP A 50 13.85 -7.90 -3.49
CA ASP A 50 13.88 -6.48 -3.84
C ASP A 50 12.62 -5.73 -3.39
N LYS A 51 11.84 -6.32 -2.50
CA LYS A 51 10.54 -5.84 -2.07
C LYS A 51 10.50 -5.60 -0.58
N PHE A 52 9.64 -4.70 -0.16
CA PHE A 52 9.15 -4.59 1.22
C PHE A 52 7.62 -4.59 1.19
N TYR A 53 7.02 -4.93 2.32
CA TYR A 53 5.59 -5.21 2.40
C TYR A 53 4.90 -4.27 3.37
N GLU A 54 3.76 -3.75 2.94
CA GLU A 54 2.84 -2.99 3.76
C GLU A 54 1.46 -3.64 3.71
N PHE A 55 0.84 -3.81 4.87
CA PHE A 55 -0.47 -4.40 5.01
C PHE A 55 -1.49 -3.37 5.46
N TYR A 56 -2.53 -3.24 4.68
CA TYR A 56 -3.68 -2.40 4.98
C TYR A 56 -4.92 -3.29 5.06
N SER A 57 -5.62 -3.27 6.19
CA SER A 57 -6.82 -4.08 6.38
C SER A 57 -7.91 -3.28 7.08
N ALA A 58 -9.16 -3.65 6.81
CA ALA A 58 -10.24 -3.30 7.70
C ALA A 58 -10.20 -4.26 8.90
N ASN A 59 -10.37 -3.74 10.10
CA ASN A 59 -10.42 -4.60 11.27
C ASN A 59 -11.83 -5.18 11.44
N TYR A 60 -11.90 -6.49 11.42
CA TYR A 60 -13.12 -7.26 11.61
C TYR A 60 -13.13 -7.99 12.97
N GLN A 61 -12.32 -7.55 13.94
CA GLN A 61 -12.10 -8.26 15.20
C GLN A 61 -13.40 -8.46 16.04
N GLU A 62 -14.38 -7.61 15.84
CA GLU A 62 -15.68 -7.74 16.51
C GLU A 62 -16.75 -8.45 15.66
N SER A 63 -16.40 -8.86 14.45
CA SER A 63 -17.33 -9.56 13.58
C SER A 63 -17.33 -11.06 13.85
N ASN A 64 -18.48 -11.61 14.13
CA ASN A 64 -18.71 -13.06 14.17
C ASN A 64 -19.06 -13.63 12.79
N ASN A 65 -18.88 -12.83 11.74
CA ASN A 65 -19.15 -13.25 10.37
C ASN A 65 -18.01 -14.16 9.88
N PHE A 66 -18.36 -15.30 9.29
CA PHE A 66 -17.42 -16.28 8.75
C PHE A 66 -16.43 -15.64 7.75
N ILE A 67 -16.88 -14.72 6.90
CA ILE A 67 -16.03 -14.06 5.90
C ILE A 67 -14.95 -13.21 6.58
N ASP A 68 -15.32 -12.42 7.58
CA ASP A 68 -14.41 -11.53 8.30
C ASP A 68 -13.35 -12.32 9.08
N LEU A 69 -13.77 -13.41 9.73
CA LEU A 69 -12.84 -14.32 10.41
C LEU A 69 -11.87 -14.97 9.41
N THR A 70 -12.38 -15.37 8.25
CA THR A 70 -11.54 -15.96 7.20
C THR A 70 -10.51 -14.96 6.68
N LEU A 71 -10.90 -13.72 6.39
CA LEU A 71 -9.99 -12.66 5.96
C LEU A 71 -8.92 -12.34 7.02
N SER A 72 -9.32 -12.30 8.29
CA SER A 72 -8.37 -12.11 9.40
C SER A 72 -7.35 -13.26 9.47
N ASN A 73 -7.80 -14.51 9.35
CA ASN A 73 -6.92 -15.67 9.35
C ASN A 73 -5.94 -15.65 8.16
N HIS A 74 -6.41 -15.29 6.97
CA HIS A 74 -5.54 -15.13 5.80
C HIS A 74 -4.48 -14.06 6.00
N LYS A 75 -4.85 -12.91 6.59
CA LYS A 75 -3.90 -11.86 6.95
C LYS A 75 -2.82 -12.38 7.90
N GLN A 76 -3.23 -13.03 9.00
CA GLN A 76 -2.29 -13.56 9.99
C GLN A 76 -1.35 -14.63 9.38
N ALA A 77 -1.89 -15.54 8.57
CA ALA A 77 -1.09 -16.53 7.87
C ALA A 77 -0.06 -15.88 6.95
N MET A 78 -0.45 -14.84 6.20
CA MET A 78 0.46 -14.13 5.32
C MET A 78 1.57 -13.41 6.08
N LEU A 79 1.23 -12.67 7.13
CA LEU A 79 2.21 -11.99 8.00
C LEU A 79 3.21 -12.99 8.56
N LYS A 80 2.71 -14.11 9.10
CA LYS A 80 3.57 -15.15 9.66
C LYS A 80 4.50 -15.77 8.62
N THR A 81 3.99 -16.02 7.41
CA THR A 81 4.81 -16.57 6.31
C THR A 81 5.94 -15.62 5.93
N LEU A 82 5.67 -14.33 5.77
CA LEU A 82 6.71 -13.33 5.43
C LEU A 82 7.74 -13.17 6.55
N GLU A 83 7.30 -13.20 7.81
CA GLU A 83 8.19 -13.17 8.97
C GLU A 83 9.11 -14.40 9.03
N ASP A 84 8.57 -15.61 8.81
CA ASP A 84 9.33 -16.84 8.83
C ASP A 84 10.38 -16.91 7.70
N GLU A 85 10.08 -16.31 6.55
CA GLU A 85 11.01 -16.14 5.43
C GLU A 85 11.95 -14.93 5.59
N GLY A 86 11.84 -14.16 6.66
CA GLY A 86 12.68 -12.99 6.92
C GLY A 86 12.48 -11.83 5.95
N LEU A 87 11.32 -11.76 5.32
CA LEU A 87 11.00 -10.71 4.37
C LEU A 87 10.55 -9.43 5.09
N PRO A 88 10.93 -8.24 4.61
CA PRO A 88 10.73 -7.00 5.36
C PRO A 88 9.27 -6.54 5.32
N ILE A 89 8.60 -6.60 6.46
CA ILE A 89 7.28 -5.99 6.69
C ILE A 89 7.51 -4.65 7.36
N VAL A 90 7.26 -3.56 6.65
CA VAL A 90 7.51 -2.20 7.15
C VAL A 90 6.30 -1.58 7.83
N ARG A 91 5.10 -2.06 7.51
CA ARG A 91 3.87 -1.55 8.11
C ARG A 91 2.76 -2.59 8.12
N THR A 92 2.02 -2.61 9.22
CA THR A 92 0.69 -3.21 9.31
C THR A 92 -0.27 -2.17 9.86
N SER A 93 -1.33 -1.86 9.14
CA SER A 93 -2.32 -0.85 9.52
C SER A 93 -3.73 -1.39 9.38
N ASP A 94 -4.50 -1.26 10.45
CA ASP A 94 -5.91 -1.61 10.48
C ASP A 94 -6.75 -0.32 10.47
N TYR A 95 -7.52 -0.14 9.42
CA TYR A 95 -8.39 1.00 9.22
C TYR A 95 -9.86 0.60 9.39
N PHE A 96 -10.69 1.59 9.70
CA PHE A 96 -12.15 1.42 9.82
C PHE A 96 -12.61 0.53 10.98
N VAL A 97 -11.78 0.45 12.03
CA VAL A 97 -11.99 -0.41 13.19
C VAL A 97 -12.91 0.19 14.23
N ASP A 98 -12.90 1.51 14.33
CA ASP A 98 -13.54 2.19 15.45
C ASP A 98 -14.84 2.84 14.99
N ASN A 99 -15.98 2.22 15.37
CA ASN A 99 -17.30 2.80 15.17
C ASN A 99 -17.51 4.17 15.86
N LYS A 100 -16.52 4.63 16.65
CA LYS A 100 -16.55 5.94 17.33
C LYS A 100 -16.05 7.07 16.42
N GLN A 101 -15.31 6.76 15.37
CA GLN A 101 -14.82 7.76 14.43
C GLN A 101 -15.55 7.64 13.09
N SER A 102 -15.95 8.77 12.53
CA SER A 102 -16.55 8.76 11.20
C SER A 102 -15.56 8.29 10.14
N ILE A 103 -16.03 7.67 9.07
CA ILE A 103 -15.24 7.29 7.90
C ILE A 103 -14.44 8.48 7.35
N GLY A 104 -15.04 9.67 7.33
CA GLY A 104 -14.37 10.89 6.89
C GLY A 104 -13.16 11.26 7.75
N HIS A 105 -13.23 11.05 9.07
CA HIS A 105 -12.09 11.27 9.96
C HIS A 105 -10.95 10.28 9.66
N GLN A 106 -11.26 9.01 9.51
CA GLN A 106 -10.28 7.96 9.24
C GLN A 106 -9.61 8.16 7.87
N LEU A 107 -10.38 8.49 6.84
CA LEU A 107 -9.85 8.83 5.52
C LEU A 107 -8.99 10.10 5.56
N GLY A 108 -9.44 11.13 6.27
CA GLY A 108 -8.66 12.35 6.45
C GLY A 108 -7.32 12.09 7.12
N TYR A 109 -7.29 11.27 8.16
CA TYR A 109 -6.05 10.84 8.81
C TYR A 109 -5.15 10.07 7.84
N PHE A 110 -5.69 9.09 7.14
CA PHE A 110 -4.95 8.28 6.17
C PHE A 110 -4.31 9.15 5.07
N PHE A 111 -5.08 10.00 4.42
CA PHE A 111 -4.57 10.86 3.35
C PHE A 111 -3.52 11.84 3.87
N THR A 112 -3.77 12.47 5.01
CA THR A 112 -2.81 13.42 5.58
C THR A 112 -1.50 12.74 5.96
N SER A 113 -1.55 11.57 6.62
CA SER A 113 -0.36 10.83 7.00
C SER A 113 0.43 10.36 5.78
N SER A 114 -0.24 9.84 4.75
CA SER A 114 0.41 9.39 3.51
C SER A 114 1.07 10.55 2.74
N ILE A 115 0.44 11.71 2.69
CA ILE A 115 1.02 12.91 2.08
C ILE A 115 2.26 13.37 2.86
N LEU A 116 2.17 13.47 4.19
CA LEU A 116 3.31 13.87 5.03
C LEU A 116 4.47 12.89 4.91
N GLU A 117 4.20 11.59 4.92
CA GLU A 117 5.21 10.56 4.69
C GLU A 117 5.88 10.71 3.33
N THR A 118 5.11 10.92 2.27
CA THR A 118 5.63 11.15 0.92
C THR A 118 6.55 12.38 0.87
N LEU A 119 6.15 13.48 1.50
CA LEU A 119 6.98 14.69 1.58
C LEU A 119 8.28 14.45 2.34
N LEU A 120 8.24 13.70 3.45
CA LEU A 120 9.43 13.33 4.22
C LEU A 120 10.36 12.41 3.41
N LEU A 121 9.82 11.41 2.73
CA LEU A 121 10.60 10.51 1.87
C LEU A 121 11.24 11.26 0.71
N ALA A 122 10.52 12.19 0.07
CA ALA A 122 11.06 13.03 -0.98
C ALA A 122 12.21 13.89 -0.46
N HIS A 123 12.06 14.48 0.73
CA HIS A 123 13.12 15.27 1.37
C HIS A 123 14.36 14.41 1.65
N LEU A 124 14.17 13.20 2.21
CA LEU A 124 15.26 12.26 2.48
C LEU A 124 15.94 11.77 1.19
N GLY A 125 15.17 11.58 0.12
CA GLY A 125 15.67 11.19 -1.20
C GLY A 125 16.27 12.34 -2.00
N GLY A 126 16.19 13.58 -1.51
CA GLY A 126 16.68 14.75 -2.22
C GLY A 126 15.95 15.07 -3.51
N VAL A 127 14.66 14.72 -3.60
CA VAL A 127 13.81 14.96 -4.78
C VAL A 127 12.70 15.96 -4.47
N ASP A 128 12.28 16.72 -5.48
CA ASP A 128 11.12 17.60 -5.38
C ASP A 128 9.84 16.77 -5.54
N PRO A 129 8.96 16.68 -4.53
CA PRO A 129 7.72 15.91 -4.63
C PRO A 129 6.68 16.53 -5.57
N PHE A 130 6.87 17.77 -5.96
CA PHE A 130 5.94 18.50 -6.83
C PHE A 130 6.37 18.40 -8.30
N GLY A 131 5.39 18.56 -9.20
CA GLY A 131 5.64 18.50 -10.64
C GLY A 131 5.74 17.07 -11.20
N GLN A 132 5.65 16.94 -12.52
CA GLN A 132 5.61 15.66 -13.24
C GLN A 132 6.30 15.78 -14.62
N ASP A 133 7.50 16.31 -14.67
CA ASP A 133 8.18 16.62 -15.93
C ASP A 133 8.39 15.40 -16.84
N ALA A 134 8.53 14.20 -16.24
CA ALA A 134 8.69 12.97 -17.02
C ALA A 134 7.42 12.61 -17.81
N VAL A 135 6.24 12.89 -17.26
CA VAL A 135 4.94 12.63 -17.92
C VAL A 135 4.72 13.56 -19.11
N GLU A 136 5.24 14.81 -19.03
CA GLU A 136 5.15 15.77 -20.12
C GLU A 136 5.90 15.28 -21.40
N LYS A 137 6.90 14.42 -21.25
CA LYS A 137 7.62 13.85 -22.40
C LYS A 137 6.69 13.02 -23.30
N GLN A 138 5.77 12.27 -22.70
CA GLN A 138 4.82 11.46 -23.45
C GLN A 138 3.80 12.33 -24.21
N LYS A 139 3.34 13.43 -23.58
CA LYS A 139 2.33 14.32 -24.19
C LYS A 139 2.76 14.91 -25.52
N LYS A 140 4.06 15.04 -25.77
CA LYS A 140 4.59 15.52 -27.06
C LYS A 140 4.27 14.60 -28.24
N TYR A 141 3.95 13.33 -27.97
CA TYR A 141 3.60 12.33 -28.98
C TYR A 141 2.10 12.11 -29.12
N LEU A 142 1.29 12.69 -28.23
CA LEU A 142 -0.15 12.70 -28.32
C LEU A 142 -0.55 13.83 -29.30
N LYS A 143 -0.88 13.46 -30.53
CA LYS A 143 -1.37 14.37 -31.60
C LYS A 143 -2.86 14.17 -31.78
#